data_58d710f24a9511ff3f5bf964f108315d
#
_entry.id   58d710f24a9511ff3f5bf964f108315d
#
_cell.length_a   1.000
_cell.length_b   1.000
_cell.length_c   1.000
_cell.angle_alpha   90.00
_cell.angle_beta   90.00
_cell.angle_gamma   90.00
#
_symmetry.space_group_name_H-M   'P 1'
#
loop_
_entity.id
_entity.type
_entity.pdbx_description
1 polymer ?
#
loop_
_entity_poly.entity_id
_entity_poly.type
_entity_poly.pdbx_seq_one_letter_code
_entity_poly.pdbx_strand_id
1 'polypeptide(L)'
;DDAVFTVDTGMCNVWAARYITPNGKRRVIGSFLHGSMANALPHAIGVGAYRPDRPVIAMCGDGGLSMLMGDLITIKNYNLLVKVVVFNNSSLGMVKLEMLVAGLPDFATDSQAVDYAAVGKALGIRSVRVEDPTKLESVFTTEMERPGPCVIDVVTDPNALSMPPKITLGQMQGFATAMSKQVLGGGLGEVMSMARSNLRNIPKRPSQFTLRS
;
A
#
# COMPACT_ATOMS: atom_id res chain seq x y z
N ASP A 1 -1.96 17.16 -11.60
CA ASP A 1 -1.72 16.41 -12.84
C ASP A 1 -0.27 15.95 -13.03
N ASP A 2 0.70 16.57 -12.38
CA ASP A 2 2.14 16.32 -12.51
C ASP A 2 2.78 15.77 -11.22
N ALA A 3 2.00 15.28 -10.29
CA ALA A 3 2.47 14.73 -9.02
C ALA A 3 3.53 13.62 -9.22
N VAL A 4 4.46 13.54 -8.26
CA VAL A 4 5.37 12.40 -8.15
C VAL A 4 4.84 11.46 -7.06
N PHE A 5 4.66 10.21 -7.42
CA PHE A 5 4.32 9.14 -6.49
C PHE A 5 5.59 8.37 -6.15
N THR A 6 5.89 8.24 -4.87
CA THR A 6 6.92 7.33 -4.39
C THR A 6 6.24 6.16 -3.70
N VAL A 7 6.68 4.94 -3.97
CA VAL A 7 5.94 3.75 -3.54
C VAL A 7 6.84 2.75 -2.83
N ASP A 8 6.39 2.25 -1.70
CA ASP A 8 7.05 1.16 -0.99
C ASP A 8 6.89 -0.16 -1.73
N THR A 9 7.85 -1.05 -1.56
CA THR A 9 7.68 -2.46 -1.94
C THR A 9 6.67 -3.11 -1.00
N GLY A 10 5.62 -3.64 -1.58
CA GLY A 10 4.51 -4.25 -0.86
C GLY A 10 3.20 -4.17 -1.64
N MET A 11 2.08 -4.34 -0.95
CA MET A 11 0.75 -4.25 -1.58
C MET A 11 0.48 -2.87 -2.20
N CYS A 12 0.97 -1.80 -1.59
CA CYS A 12 0.83 -0.42 -2.09
C CYS A 12 1.46 -0.22 -3.48
N ASN A 13 2.59 -0.87 -3.78
CA ASN A 13 3.20 -0.86 -5.11
C ASN A 13 2.27 -1.49 -6.17
N VAL A 14 1.66 -2.62 -5.85
CA VAL A 14 0.73 -3.28 -6.79
C VAL A 14 -0.51 -2.44 -7.02
N TRP A 15 -1.04 -1.81 -5.97
CA TRP A 15 -2.17 -0.87 -6.10
C TRP A 15 -1.78 0.37 -6.91
N ALA A 16 -0.59 0.93 -6.68
CA ALA A 16 -0.08 2.05 -7.48
C ALA A 16 0.00 1.69 -8.96
N ALA A 17 0.58 0.54 -9.28
CA ALA A 17 0.69 0.07 -10.67
C ALA A 17 -0.67 -0.15 -11.37
N ARG A 18 -1.70 -0.50 -10.60
CA ARG A 18 -3.05 -0.75 -11.14
C ARG A 18 -3.88 0.51 -11.33
N TYR A 19 -3.74 1.49 -10.43
CA TYR A 19 -4.71 2.58 -10.34
C TYR A 19 -4.12 3.97 -10.64
N ILE A 20 -2.79 4.13 -10.64
CA ILE A 20 -2.19 5.39 -11.08
C ILE A 20 -2.12 5.38 -12.61
N THR A 21 -2.98 6.17 -13.25
CA THR A 21 -2.98 6.31 -14.70
C THR A 21 -1.82 7.17 -15.16
N PRO A 22 -0.93 6.68 -16.02
CA PRO A 22 0.13 7.47 -16.63
C PRO A 22 -0.47 8.59 -17.52
N ASN A 23 0.14 9.78 -17.48
CA ASN A 23 -0.28 10.92 -18.33
C ASN A 23 0.91 11.67 -18.95
N GLY A 24 2.09 11.04 -18.97
CA GLY A 24 3.34 11.63 -19.46
C GLY A 24 4.03 12.61 -18.50
N LYS A 25 3.32 13.17 -17.52
CA LYS A 25 3.84 14.12 -16.52
C LYS A 25 4.03 13.48 -15.14
N ARG A 26 3.10 12.63 -14.72
CA ARG A 26 3.21 11.86 -13.48
C ARG A 26 4.42 10.96 -13.50
N ARG A 27 5.06 10.83 -12.35
CA ARG A 27 6.16 9.89 -12.14
C ARG A 27 5.82 8.94 -11.01
N VAL A 28 6.19 7.67 -11.17
CA VAL A 28 6.14 6.68 -10.10
C VAL A 28 7.57 6.22 -9.86
N ILE A 29 8.05 6.38 -8.63
CA ILE A 29 9.41 6.05 -8.19
C ILE A 29 9.30 5.01 -7.09
N GLY A 30 10.12 3.96 -7.18
CA GLY A 30 10.15 2.89 -6.19
C GLY A 30 11.38 2.00 -6.37
N SER A 31 11.59 1.08 -5.46
CA SER A 31 12.70 0.12 -5.51
C SER A 31 12.34 -1.09 -6.37
N PHE A 32 12.07 -0.87 -7.68
CA PHE A 32 11.57 -1.93 -8.57
C PHE A 32 12.60 -2.99 -8.94
N LEU A 33 13.89 -2.70 -8.77
CA LEU A 33 14.96 -3.66 -9.07
C LEU A 33 15.33 -4.47 -7.83
N HIS A 34 15.48 -3.81 -6.67
CA HIS A 34 15.95 -4.45 -5.43
C HIS A 34 14.80 -4.86 -4.50
N GLY A 35 13.64 -4.21 -4.60
CA GLY A 35 12.49 -4.55 -3.78
C GLY A 35 12.59 -4.12 -2.31
N SER A 36 13.25 -2.99 -2.02
CA SER A 36 13.34 -2.47 -0.66
C SER A 36 11.98 -2.02 -0.13
N MET A 37 11.65 -2.44 1.07
CA MET A 37 10.63 -1.78 1.89
C MET A 37 11.17 -0.41 2.39
N ALA A 38 10.30 0.41 2.94
CA ALA A 38 10.63 1.72 3.54
C ALA A 38 11.27 2.73 2.58
N ASN A 39 11.18 2.54 1.26
CA ASN A 39 11.81 3.43 0.29
C ASN A 39 10.93 4.63 -0.11
N ALA A 40 9.60 4.57 0.12
CA ALA A 40 8.69 5.61 -0.33
C ALA A 40 8.95 6.96 0.35
N LEU A 41 9.08 6.97 1.68
CA LEU A 41 9.29 8.20 2.44
C LEU A 41 10.65 8.87 2.13
N PRO A 42 11.81 8.17 2.17
CA PRO A 42 13.10 8.79 1.77
C PRO A 42 13.12 9.28 0.33
N HIS A 43 12.54 8.55 -0.62
CA HIS A 43 12.40 9.04 -2.00
C HIS A 43 11.55 10.31 -2.06
N ALA A 44 10.44 10.36 -1.31
CA ALA A 44 9.59 11.56 -1.25
C ALA A 44 10.32 12.77 -0.67
N ILE A 45 11.14 12.56 0.36
CA ILE A 45 12.00 13.60 0.93
C ILE A 45 12.97 14.12 -0.14
N GLY A 46 13.66 13.22 -0.85
CA GLY A 46 14.59 13.61 -1.92
C GLY A 46 13.91 14.39 -3.04
N VAL A 47 12.75 13.94 -3.50
CA VAL A 47 11.97 14.65 -4.54
C VAL A 47 11.47 16.00 -4.02
N GLY A 48 10.90 16.05 -2.81
CA GLY A 48 10.38 17.28 -2.21
C GLY A 48 11.45 18.34 -1.96
N ALA A 49 12.66 17.90 -1.61
CA ALA A 49 13.80 18.80 -1.44
C ALA A 49 14.33 19.32 -2.79
N TYR A 50 14.37 18.47 -3.82
CA TYR A 50 14.84 18.85 -5.16
C TYR A 50 13.81 19.65 -5.96
N ARG A 51 12.52 19.36 -5.80
CA ARG A 51 11.40 19.99 -6.52
C ARG A 51 10.32 20.46 -5.54
N PRO A 52 10.59 21.54 -4.79
CA PRO A 52 9.67 22.04 -3.76
C PRO A 52 8.36 22.60 -4.34
N ASP A 53 8.33 22.88 -5.65
CA ASP A 53 7.18 23.33 -6.43
C ASP A 53 6.21 22.19 -6.80
N ARG A 54 6.64 20.94 -6.62
CA ARG A 54 5.90 19.78 -7.14
C ARG A 54 5.31 18.92 -6.02
N PRO A 55 4.01 18.61 -6.06
CA PRO A 55 3.42 17.75 -5.03
C PRO A 55 3.99 16.33 -5.10
N VAL A 56 4.35 15.80 -3.94
CA VAL A 56 4.87 14.44 -3.78
C VAL A 56 3.93 13.64 -2.91
N ILE A 57 3.56 12.45 -3.37
CA ILE A 57 2.69 11.52 -2.65
C ILE A 57 3.50 10.26 -2.35
N ALA A 58 3.83 10.06 -1.07
CA ALA A 58 4.50 8.86 -0.59
C ALA A 58 3.45 7.79 -0.25
N MET A 59 3.40 6.73 -1.02
CA MET A 59 2.52 5.57 -0.79
C MET A 59 3.30 4.54 0.02
N CYS A 60 3.09 4.54 1.33
CA CYS A 60 3.80 3.69 2.28
C CYS A 60 2.91 2.53 2.72
N GLY A 61 3.48 1.32 2.81
CA GLY A 61 2.89 0.29 3.64
C GLY A 61 3.13 0.60 5.12
N ASP A 62 2.27 0.14 6.01
CA ASP A 62 2.44 0.28 7.45
C ASP A 62 3.77 -0.33 7.93
N GLY A 63 4.09 -1.56 7.49
CA GLY A 63 5.37 -2.20 7.78
C GLY A 63 6.56 -1.41 7.24
N GLY A 64 6.46 -0.86 6.03
CA GLY A 64 7.52 -0.03 5.44
C GLY A 64 7.73 1.27 6.19
N LEU A 65 6.65 2.00 6.49
CA LEU A 65 6.73 3.25 7.24
C LEU A 65 7.31 3.03 8.65
N SER A 66 6.94 1.94 9.32
CA SER A 66 7.48 1.60 10.65
C SER A 66 9.00 1.52 10.69
N MET A 67 9.63 1.06 9.60
CA MET A 67 11.09 0.91 9.54
C MET A 67 11.85 2.23 9.51
N LEU A 68 11.28 3.27 8.89
CA LEU A 68 11.90 4.61 8.75
C LEU A 68 10.97 5.75 9.20
N MET A 69 10.08 5.48 10.14
CA MET A 69 9.10 6.43 10.65
C MET A 69 9.74 7.72 11.22
N GLY A 70 10.97 7.63 11.72
CA GLY A 70 11.74 8.79 12.19
C GLY A 70 11.97 9.86 11.13
N ASP A 71 11.99 9.47 9.85
CA ASP A 71 12.18 10.40 8.73
C ASP A 71 10.98 11.36 8.51
N LEU A 72 9.83 11.09 9.14
CA LEU A 72 8.72 12.03 9.18
C LEU A 72 9.13 13.38 9.74
N ILE A 73 10.08 13.42 10.69
CA ILE A 73 10.56 14.69 11.24
C ILE A 73 11.26 15.55 10.20
N THR A 74 11.88 14.93 9.20
CA THR A 74 12.54 15.64 8.10
C THR A 74 11.54 16.40 7.24
N ILE A 75 10.41 15.76 6.87
CA ILE A 75 9.38 16.47 6.08
C ILE A 75 8.76 17.63 6.88
N LYS A 76 8.69 17.50 8.20
CA LYS A 76 8.22 18.58 9.09
C LYS A 76 9.23 19.71 9.17
N ASN A 77 10.49 19.41 9.46
CA ASN A 77 11.54 20.41 9.68
C ASN A 77 11.77 21.28 8.46
N TYR A 78 11.71 20.69 7.26
CA TYR A 78 11.91 21.39 5.98
C TYR A 78 10.59 21.84 5.33
N ASN A 79 9.46 21.62 6.00
CA ASN A 79 8.11 21.93 5.48
C ASN A 79 7.90 21.45 4.04
N LEU A 80 8.37 20.23 3.74
CA LEU A 80 8.30 19.66 2.39
C LEU A 80 6.85 19.40 2.00
N LEU A 81 6.51 19.65 0.71
CA LEU A 81 5.19 19.40 0.15
C LEU A 81 4.98 17.90 -0.11
N VAL A 82 5.08 17.10 0.94
CA VAL A 82 4.96 15.64 0.91
C VAL A 82 3.68 15.19 1.61
N LYS A 83 2.86 14.43 0.89
CA LYS A 83 1.66 13.76 1.42
C LYS A 83 1.99 12.30 1.64
N VAL A 84 2.06 11.86 2.89
CA VAL A 84 2.33 10.47 3.24
C VAL A 84 1.00 9.74 3.39
N VAL A 85 0.74 8.81 2.49
CA VAL A 85 -0.45 7.95 2.50
C VAL A 85 -0.04 6.58 2.98
N VAL A 86 -0.53 6.17 4.14
CA VAL A 86 -0.22 4.89 4.76
C VAL A 86 -1.32 3.89 4.45
N PHE A 87 -0.97 2.80 3.79
CA PHE A 87 -1.84 1.63 3.61
C PHE A 87 -1.68 0.74 4.83
N ASN A 88 -2.54 0.97 5.82
CA ASN A 88 -2.44 0.36 7.14
C ASN A 88 -3.36 -0.86 7.24
N ASN A 89 -2.81 -2.02 6.96
CA ASN A 89 -3.50 -3.30 7.08
C ASN A 89 -3.04 -4.13 8.29
N SER A 90 -2.12 -3.61 9.10
CA SER A 90 -1.50 -4.29 10.24
C SER A 90 -0.91 -5.66 9.87
N SER A 91 -0.39 -5.78 8.63
CA SER A 91 0.17 -7.05 8.15
C SER A 91 1.22 -6.83 7.06
N LEU A 92 2.22 -7.69 7.01
CA LEU A 92 3.16 -7.82 5.90
C LEU A 92 2.48 -8.55 4.72
N GLY A 93 1.46 -7.93 4.15
CA GLY A 93 0.51 -8.57 3.23
C GLY A 93 1.16 -9.22 1.99
N MET A 94 2.27 -8.67 1.47
CA MET A 94 2.99 -9.29 0.34
C MET A 94 3.71 -10.56 0.78
N VAL A 95 4.36 -10.56 1.95
CA VAL A 95 5.00 -11.75 2.53
C VAL A 95 3.96 -12.83 2.79
N LYS A 96 2.83 -12.46 3.38
CA LYS A 96 1.68 -13.35 3.57
C LYS A 96 1.24 -13.99 2.25
N LEU A 97 1.07 -13.21 1.20
CA LEU A 97 0.70 -13.72 -0.12
C LEU A 97 1.74 -14.70 -0.66
N GLU A 98 3.03 -14.38 -0.56
CA GLU A 98 4.12 -15.22 -1.03
C GLU A 98 4.17 -16.57 -0.29
N MET A 99 3.99 -16.57 1.03
CA MET A 99 3.86 -17.80 1.81
C MET A 99 2.68 -18.65 1.33
N LEU A 100 1.51 -18.05 1.16
CA LEU A 100 0.31 -18.75 0.72
C LEU A 100 0.46 -19.38 -0.67
N VAL A 101 1.04 -18.67 -1.63
CA VAL A 101 1.24 -19.22 -2.98
C VAL A 101 2.37 -20.27 -3.05
N ALA A 102 3.27 -20.28 -2.06
CA ALA A 102 4.25 -21.34 -1.85
C ALA A 102 3.68 -22.58 -1.13
N GLY A 103 2.41 -22.57 -0.73
CA GLY A 103 1.75 -23.68 -0.01
C GLY A 103 2.08 -23.73 1.49
N LEU A 104 2.59 -22.63 2.03
CA LEU A 104 2.89 -22.46 3.45
C LEU A 104 1.75 -21.73 4.15
N PRO A 105 1.33 -22.15 5.35
CA PRO A 105 0.46 -21.34 6.19
C PRO A 105 1.13 -20.02 6.53
N ASP A 106 0.32 -18.99 6.71
CA ASP A 106 0.73 -17.70 7.20
C ASP A 106 1.37 -17.81 8.60
N PHE A 107 2.52 -17.14 8.78
CA PHE A 107 3.23 -17.15 10.05
C PHE A 107 4.01 -15.85 10.25
N ALA A 108 3.79 -15.20 11.40
CA ALA A 108 4.48 -13.99 11.83
C ALA A 108 4.40 -12.81 10.83
N THR A 109 3.33 -12.73 10.06
CA THR A 109 3.10 -11.64 9.10
C THR A 109 2.21 -10.53 9.67
N ASP A 110 1.46 -10.80 10.73
CA ASP A 110 0.62 -9.80 11.37
C ASP A 110 1.46 -8.91 12.31
N SER A 111 1.15 -7.64 12.33
CA SER A 111 1.78 -6.63 13.18
C SER A 111 0.77 -6.04 14.17
N GLN A 112 1.29 -5.36 15.20
CA GLN A 112 0.45 -4.57 16.10
C GLN A 112 -0.23 -3.44 15.33
N ALA A 113 -1.49 -3.17 15.65
CA ALA A 113 -2.20 -2.04 15.08
C ALA A 113 -1.59 -0.73 15.59
N VAL A 114 -1.09 0.10 14.67
CA VAL A 114 -0.50 1.41 14.96
C VAL A 114 -1.40 2.49 14.37
N ASP A 115 -1.61 3.57 15.13
CA ASP A 115 -2.23 4.81 14.62
C ASP A 115 -1.13 5.75 14.11
N TYR A 116 -0.83 5.68 12.81
CA TYR A 116 0.19 6.56 12.21
C TYR A 116 -0.25 8.01 12.13
N ALA A 117 -1.55 8.28 12.16
CA ALA A 117 -2.03 9.65 12.26
C ALA A 117 -1.73 10.25 13.65
N ALA A 118 -1.84 9.46 14.72
CA ALA A 118 -1.44 9.90 16.06
C ALA A 118 0.07 10.14 16.13
N VAL A 119 0.88 9.28 15.51
CA VAL A 119 2.34 9.51 15.41
C VAL A 119 2.66 10.81 14.67
N GLY A 120 2.05 11.04 13.51
CA GLY A 120 2.24 12.27 12.75
C GLY A 120 1.85 13.51 13.56
N LYS A 121 0.74 13.46 14.30
CA LYS A 121 0.31 14.54 15.20
C LYS A 121 1.33 14.81 16.31
N ALA A 122 1.89 13.76 16.92
CA ALA A 122 2.91 13.89 17.95
C ALA A 122 4.19 14.58 17.43
N LEU A 123 4.51 14.41 16.14
CA LEU A 123 5.60 15.11 15.46
C LEU A 123 5.21 16.50 14.94
N GLY A 124 4.00 16.97 15.24
CA GLY A 124 3.49 18.26 14.79
C GLY A 124 3.16 18.32 13.29
N ILE A 125 2.93 17.17 12.66
CA ILE A 125 2.48 17.05 11.27
C ILE A 125 0.94 16.94 11.26
N ARG A 126 0.29 17.68 10.36
CA ARG A 126 -1.15 17.51 10.13
C ARG A 126 -1.43 16.07 9.70
N SER A 127 -2.31 15.39 10.42
CA SER A 127 -2.53 13.96 10.21
C SER A 127 -3.99 13.59 10.43
N VAL A 128 -4.47 12.67 9.63
CA VAL A 128 -5.84 12.15 9.68
C VAL A 128 -5.82 10.63 9.52
N ARG A 129 -6.64 9.94 10.32
CA ARG A 129 -6.89 8.51 10.18
C ARG A 129 -8.25 8.29 9.53
N VAL A 130 -8.29 7.41 8.55
CA VAL A 130 -9.49 7.08 7.78
C VAL A 130 -9.79 5.60 7.97
N GLU A 131 -10.89 5.30 8.65
CA GLU A 131 -11.39 3.95 8.90
C GLU A 131 -12.70 3.69 8.12
N ASP A 132 -13.40 4.75 7.77
CA ASP A 132 -14.65 4.72 7.01
C ASP A 132 -14.36 5.04 5.53
N PRO A 133 -14.53 4.08 4.61
CA PRO A 133 -14.24 4.29 3.19
C PRO A 133 -15.08 5.40 2.55
N THR A 134 -16.25 5.71 3.11
CA THR A 134 -17.12 6.80 2.59
C THR A 134 -16.51 8.19 2.80
N LYS A 135 -15.58 8.35 3.73
CA LYS A 135 -14.88 9.60 4.03
C LYS A 135 -13.59 9.77 3.21
N LEU A 136 -13.15 8.72 2.52
CA LEU A 136 -11.84 8.71 1.86
C LEU A 136 -11.71 9.85 0.85
N GLU A 137 -12.66 10.00 -0.05
CA GLU A 137 -12.65 11.02 -1.10
C GLU A 137 -12.58 12.44 -0.52
N SER A 138 -13.42 12.75 0.46
CA SER A 138 -13.46 14.08 1.08
C SER A 138 -12.16 14.41 1.83
N VAL A 139 -11.58 13.43 2.53
CA VAL A 139 -10.29 13.60 3.21
C VAL A 139 -9.17 13.84 2.21
N PHE A 140 -9.09 13.02 1.15
CA PHE A 140 -8.07 13.20 0.12
C PHE A 140 -8.20 14.55 -0.55
N THR A 141 -9.38 14.96 -1.01
CA THR A 141 -9.60 16.28 -1.62
C THR A 141 -9.11 17.39 -0.70
N THR A 142 -9.52 17.37 0.56
CA THR A 142 -9.15 18.39 1.54
C THR A 142 -7.63 18.44 1.78
N GLU A 143 -7.00 17.29 1.99
CA GLU A 143 -5.59 17.25 2.36
C GLU A 143 -4.63 17.45 1.18
N MET A 144 -5.04 17.11 -0.04
CA MET A 144 -4.26 17.37 -1.25
C MET A 144 -4.21 18.87 -1.60
N GLU A 145 -5.28 19.62 -1.33
CA GLU A 145 -5.34 21.06 -1.58
C GLU A 145 -4.57 21.88 -0.54
N ARG A 146 -4.43 21.38 0.69
CA ARG A 146 -3.75 22.11 1.76
C ARG A 146 -2.23 22.11 1.56
N PRO A 147 -1.55 23.25 1.74
CA PRO A 147 -0.09 23.32 1.66
C PRO A 147 0.59 22.56 2.82
N GLY A 148 1.87 22.21 2.64
CA GLY A 148 2.71 21.57 3.63
C GLY A 148 2.51 20.05 3.75
N PRO A 149 3.27 19.43 4.65
CA PRO A 149 3.23 17.99 4.84
C PRO A 149 1.93 17.52 5.52
N CYS A 150 1.52 16.30 5.19
CA CYS A 150 0.49 15.61 5.97
C CYS A 150 0.71 14.09 5.97
N VAL A 151 0.12 13.42 6.97
CA VAL A 151 0.01 11.96 7.04
C VAL A 151 -1.46 11.58 6.95
N ILE A 152 -1.80 10.73 5.99
CA ILE A 152 -3.14 10.14 5.82
C ILE A 152 -3.01 8.65 6.10
N ASP A 153 -3.45 8.22 7.28
CA ASP A 153 -3.42 6.83 7.71
C ASP A 153 -4.74 6.16 7.30
N VAL A 154 -4.69 5.34 6.27
CA VAL A 154 -5.86 4.65 5.71
C VAL A 154 -5.88 3.21 6.20
N VAL A 155 -6.85 2.88 7.04
CA VAL A 155 -7.05 1.51 7.49
C VAL A 155 -7.59 0.68 6.33
N THR A 156 -6.89 -0.40 6.01
CA THR A 156 -7.23 -1.28 4.90
C THR A 156 -7.43 -2.72 5.38
N ASP A 157 -8.14 -3.52 4.59
CA ASP A 157 -8.43 -4.91 4.92
C ASP A 157 -7.16 -5.78 4.81
N PRO A 158 -6.69 -6.44 5.90
CA PRO A 158 -5.53 -7.32 5.87
C PRO A 158 -5.69 -8.53 4.94
N ASN A 159 -6.91 -8.89 4.61
CA ASN A 159 -7.21 -10.02 3.73
C ASN A 159 -7.37 -9.62 2.26
N ALA A 160 -7.36 -8.33 1.93
CA ALA A 160 -7.39 -7.84 0.55
C ALA A 160 -6.01 -7.99 -0.10
N LEU A 161 -5.70 -9.20 -0.55
CA LEU A 161 -4.44 -9.52 -1.21
C LEU A 161 -4.45 -9.05 -2.66
N SER A 162 -3.40 -8.38 -3.11
CA SER A 162 -3.26 -7.97 -4.50
C SER A 162 -2.73 -9.13 -5.35
N MET A 163 -3.62 -9.93 -5.88
CA MET A 163 -3.25 -11.04 -6.75
C MET A 163 -2.47 -10.56 -7.98
N PRO A 164 -1.40 -11.25 -8.38
CA PRO A 164 -0.67 -10.90 -9.59
C PRO A 164 -1.57 -11.04 -10.83
N PRO A 165 -1.32 -10.26 -11.90
CA PRO A 165 -2.15 -10.29 -13.11
C PRO A 165 -2.11 -11.63 -13.85
N LYS A 166 -1.07 -12.42 -13.65
CA LYS A 166 -0.95 -13.79 -14.15
C LYS A 166 -0.64 -14.70 -12.96
N ILE A 167 -1.50 -15.67 -12.74
CA ILE A 167 -1.32 -16.69 -11.70
C ILE A 167 -0.91 -17.99 -12.40
N THR A 168 0.21 -18.57 -12.01
CA THR A 168 0.66 -19.87 -12.52
C THR A 168 -0.10 -21.01 -11.88
N LEU A 169 -0.14 -22.16 -12.54
CA LEU A 169 -0.78 -23.36 -11.99
C LEU A 169 -0.14 -23.78 -10.65
N GLY A 170 1.18 -23.66 -10.54
CA GLY A 170 1.90 -23.95 -9.30
C GLY A 170 1.49 -23.03 -8.15
N GLN A 171 1.30 -21.74 -8.41
CA GLN A 171 0.80 -20.78 -7.41
C GLN A 171 -0.65 -21.09 -6.98
N MET A 172 -1.50 -21.51 -7.91
CA MET A 172 -2.86 -21.96 -7.58
C MET A 172 -2.85 -23.19 -6.67
N GLN A 173 -2.00 -24.18 -7.00
CA GLN A 173 -1.84 -25.40 -6.20
C GLN A 173 -1.27 -25.09 -4.80
N GLY A 174 -0.26 -24.23 -4.74
CA GLY A 174 0.33 -23.77 -3.47
C GLY A 174 -0.72 -23.09 -2.60
N PHE A 175 -1.46 -22.14 -3.16
CA PHE A 175 -2.53 -21.45 -2.44
C PHE A 175 -3.61 -22.40 -1.92
N ALA A 176 -4.09 -23.32 -2.76
CA ALA A 176 -5.05 -24.33 -2.35
C ALA A 176 -4.51 -25.23 -1.21
N THR A 177 -3.23 -25.58 -1.27
CA THR A 177 -2.56 -26.35 -0.22
C THR A 177 -2.47 -25.58 1.09
N ALA A 178 -2.09 -24.30 1.05
CA ALA A 178 -2.05 -23.45 2.22
C ALA A 178 -3.44 -23.30 2.86
N MET A 179 -4.46 -23.04 2.05
CA MET A 179 -5.85 -22.93 2.54
C MET A 179 -6.34 -24.22 3.19
N SER A 180 -6.03 -25.37 2.59
CA SER A 180 -6.38 -26.67 3.18
C SER A 180 -5.71 -26.91 4.53
N LYS A 181 -4.43 -26.56 4.68
CA LYS A 181 -3.70 -26.65 5.95
C LYS A 181 -4.29 -25.70 7.01
N GLN A 182 -4.65 -24.47 6.62
CA GLN A 182 -5.29 -23.52 7.52
C GLN A 182 -6.66 -24.02 8.02
N VAL A 183 -7.48 -24.57 7.13
CA VAL A 183 -8.78 -25.14 7.51
C VAL A 183 -8.60 -26.30 8.48
N LEU A 184 -7.66 -27.23 8.21
CA LEU A 184 -7.36 -28.34 9.09
C LEU A 184 -6.80 -27.89 10.45
N GLY A 185 -6.10 -26.75 10.49
CA GLY A 185 -5.62 -26.12 11.73
C GLY A 185 -6.67 -25.28 12.48
N GLY A 186 -7.94 -25.28 12.05
CA GLY A 186 -9.03 -24.54 12.70
C GLY A 186 -9.25 -23.12 12.16
N GLY A 187 -8.52 -22.69 11.14
CA GLY A 187 -8.60 -21.34 10.54
C GLY A 187 -9.68 -21.14 9.48
N LEU A 188 -10.80 -21.89 9.53
CA LEU A 188 -11.89 -21.78 8.55
C LEU A 188 -12.44 -20.35 8.42
N GLY A 189 -12.55 -19.62 9.54
CA GLY A 189 -13.03 -18.24 9.55
C GLY A 189 -12.15 -17.28 8.75
N GLU A 190 -10.83 -17.41 8.86
CA GLU A 190 -9.85 -16.63 8.12
C GLU A 190 -9.90 -16.91 6.62
N VAL A 191 -9.98 -18.19 6.24
CA VAL A 191 -10.11 -18.61 4.84
C VAL A 191 -11.37 -18.03 4.22
N MET A 192 -12.49 -18.04 4.94
CA MET A 192 -13.75 -17.43 4.48
C MET A 192 -13.65 -15.90 4.37
N SER A 193 -13.01 -15.25 5.33
CA SER A 193 -12.78 -13.80 5.28
C SER A 193 -11.93 -13.43 4.08
N MET A 194 -10.81 -14.12 3.88
CA MET A 194 -9.93 -13.91 2.73
C MET A 194 -10.66 -14.14 1.40
N ALA A 195 -11.48 -15.18 1.30
CA ALA A 195 -12.28 -15.42 0.10
C ALA A 195 -13.24 -14.25 -0.18
N ARG A 196 -13.95 -13.75 0.83
CA ARG A 196 -14.88 -12.61 0.69
C ARG A 196 -14.17 -11.33 0.26
N SER A 197 -13.05 -11.00 0.88
CA SER A 197 -12.26 -9.81 0.58
C SER A 197 -11.74 -9.81 -0.87
N ASN A 198 -11.42 -10.98 -1.41
CA ASN A 198 -10.82 -11.12 -2.74
C ASN A 198 -11.82 -11.40 -3.86
N LEU A 199 -13.05 -11.84 -3.56
CA LEU A 199 -14.08 -12.08 -4.59
C LEU A 199 -14.33 -10.86 -5.48
N ARG A 200 -14.23 -9.65 -4.93
CA ARG A 200 -14.39 -8.38 -5.68
C ARG A 200 -13.21 -8.09 -6.60
N ASN A 201 -12.05 -8.67 -6.31
CA ASN A 201 -10.79 -8.44 -7.03
C ASN A 201 -10.51 -9.52 -8.09
N ILE A 202 -11.35 -10.55 -8.20
CA ILE A 202 -11.25 -11.53 -9.28
C ILE A 202 -11.54 -10.80 -10.60
N PRO A 203 -10.61 -10.79 -11.57
CA PRO A 203 -10.84 -10.16 -12.85
C PRO A 203 -12.10 -10.77 -13.48
N LYS A 204 -13.15 -9.99 -13.62
CA LYS A 204 -14.26 -10.36 -14.49
C LYS A 204 -13.61 -10.63 -15.85
N ARG A 205 -13.86 -11.79 -16.45
CA ARG A 205 -13.26 -12.27 -17.72
C ARG A 205 -12.88 -11.10 -18.62
N PRO A 206 -11.68 -11.10 -19.24
CA PRO A 206 -11.28 -10.02 -20.12
C PRO A 206 -12.27 -9.97 -21.27
N SER A 207 -13.22 -9.04 -21.22
CA SER A 207 -14.00 -8.66 -22.37
C SER A 207 -13.00 -7.98 -23.30
N GLN A 208 -12.50 -8.74 -24.28
CA GLN A 208 -11.87 -8.24 -25.50
C GLN A 208 -10.64 -7.31 -25.32
N PHE A 209 -9.49 -7.90 -25.07
CA PHE A 209 -8.27 -7.36 -25.64
C PHE A 209 -8.30 -7.61 -27.15
N THR A 210 -8.92 -6.70 -27.89
CA THR A 210 -8.70 -6.60 -29.33
C THR A 210 -7.26 -6.11 -29.49
N LEU A 211 -6.36 -7.03 -29.86
CA LEU A 211 -5.09 -6.70 -30.47
C LEU A 211 -5.43 -5.90 -31.75
N ARG A 212 -5.29 -4.58 -31.71
CA ARG A 212 -5.16 -3.81 -32.94
C ARG A 212 -3.75 -4.02 -33.44
N SER A 213 -3.68 -4.72 -34.56
CA SER A 213 -2.52 -4.86 -35.45
C SER A 213 -1.96 -3.50 -35.86
#